data_e2632e6c8eb7ae4e3792493efe8df6d2
#
_entry.id   e2632e6c8eb7ae4e3792493efe8df6d2
#
_cell.length_a   1.000
_cell.length_b   1.000
_cell.length_c   1.000
_cell.angle_alpha   90.00
_cell.angle_beta   90.00
_cell.angle_gamma   90.00
#
_symmetry.space_group_name_H-M   'P 1'
#
loop_
_entity.id
_entity.type
_entity.pdbx_description
1 polymer ?
#
loop_
_entity_poly.entity_id
_entity_poly.type
_entity_poly.pdbx_seq_one_letter_code
_entity_poly.pdbx_strand_id
1 'polypeptide(L)'
;SEMSVTTYVGFSIVSLMCIAWLVLPFKSLKLRWPLGTGLRNTIGLDGTNFRHILNDFLAFQIGDFTIPTGLLLFMLFSCFVVWMFSRSRTGQAMQAVGNNPRFAESVGINVDKMRIIGTVFSTVLGAVGILVYSQSYGFMQLYTAPRQMGFIAASAILIGGASTSRCKISHVLIGTFLFQGVLTLGMPVA
;
A
#
# COMPACT_ATOMS: atom_id res chain seq x y z
N SER A 1 -15.79 14.49 -11.42
CA SER A 1 -14.46 14.70 -10.85
C SER A 1 -13.61 13.45 -11.11
N GLU A 2 -12.31 13.63 -11.32
CA GLU A 2 -11.37 12.52 -11.61
C GLU A 2 -11.41 11.42 -10.53
N MET A 3 -11.59 11.82 -9.28
CA MET A 3 -11.68 10.91 -8.15
C MET A 3 -12.89 9.97 -8.22
N SER A 4 -14.04 10.45 -8.70
CA SER A 4 -15.23 9.62 -8.89
C SER A 4 -15.01 8.60 -10.00
N VAL A 5 -14.43 9.02 -11.13
CA VAL A 5 -14.12 8.12 -12.26
C VAL A 5 -13.16 7.02 -11.82
N THR A 6 -12.08 7.38 -11.12
CA THR A 6 -11.11 6.41 -10.61
C THR A 6 -11.74 5.39 -9.66
N THR A 7 -12.68 5.84 -8.82
CA THR A 7 -13.40 4.96 -7.89
C THR A 7 -14.29 3.97 -8.66
N TYR A 8 -15.06 4.44 -9.65
CA TYR A 8 -15.91 3.56 -10.46
C TYR A 8 -15.09 2.56 -11.30
N VAL A 9 -13.98 3.01 -11.89
CA VAL A 9 -13.05 2.12 -12.61
C VAL A 9 -12.50 1.04 -11.67
N GLY A 10 -12.11 1.42 -10.44
CA GLY A 10 -11.65 0.48 -9.42
C GLY A 10 -12.70 -0.60 -9.10
N PHE A 11 -13.96 -0.24 -8.91
CA PHE A 11 -15.05 -1.20 -8.70
C PHE A 11 -15.26 -2.12 -9.91
N SER A 12 -15.22 -1.56 -11.11
CA SER A 12 -15.38 -2.33 -12.34
C SER A 12 -14.26 -3.36 -12.52
N ILE A 13 -13.00 -2.98 -12.23
CA ILE A 13 -11.85 -3.89 -12.32
C ILE A 13 -11.98 -5.03 -11.30
N VAL A 14 -12.40 -4.75 -10.06
CA VAL A 14 -12.64 -5.78 -9.06
C VAL A 14 -13.71 -6.77 -9.53
N SER A 15 -14.81 -6.27 -10.09
CA SER A 15 -15.88 -7.11 -10.63
C SER A 15 -15.40 -7.98 -11.80
N LEU A 16 -14.62 -7.42 -12.71
CA LEU A 16 -14.00 -8.15 -13.82
C LEU A 16 -13.04 -9.23 -13.33
N MET A 17 -12.22 -8.95 -12.32
CA MET A 17 -11.35 -9.94 -11.70
C MET A 17 -12.15 -11.09 -11.07
N CYS A 18 -13.24 -10.80 -10.37
CA CYS A 18 -14.11 -11.84 -9.81
C CYS A 18 -14.70 -12.73 -10.90
N ILE A 19 -15.17 -12.16 -12.00
CA ILE A 19 -15.69 -12.89 -13.16
C ILE A 19 -14.57 -13.73 -13.80
N ALA A 20 -13.40 -13.14 -14.00
CA ALA A 20 -12.26 -13.85 -14.58
C ALA A 20 -11.87 -15.07 -13.74
N TRP A 21 -11.83 -14.96 -12.40
CA TRP A 21 -11.57 -16.10 -11.51
C TRP A 21 -12.63 -17.17 -11.54
N LEU A 22 -13.89 -16.83 -11.82
CA LEU A 22 -14.97 -17.82 -11.96
C LEU A 22 -14.89 -18.59 -13.29
N VAL A 23 -14.46 -17.92 -14.34
CA VAL A 23 -14.44 -18.48 -15.72
C VAL A 23 -13.13 -19.21 -16.02
N LEU A 24 -12.00 -18.71 -15.50
CA LEU A 24 -10.69 -19.31 -15.76
C LEU A 24 -10.49 -20.65 -15.04
N PRO A 25 -9.73 -21.57 -15.62
CA PRO A 25 -9.54 -22.94 -15.11
C PRO A 25 -8.66 -23.01 -13.84
N PHE A 26 -8.16 -21.90 -13.34
CA PHE A 26 -7.36 -21.82 -12.11
C PHE A 26 -8.22 -22.02 -10.87
N LYS A 27 -8.75 -23.22 -10.71
CA LYS A 27 -9.66 -23.57 -9.60
C LYS A 27 -8.88 -24.03 -8.37
N SER A 28 -8.25 -23.10 -7.67
CA SER A 28 -7.73 -23.42 -6.32
C SER A 28 -8.91 -23.64 -5.37
N LEU A 29 -8.96 -24.81 -4.72
CA LEU A 29 -9.98 -25.14 -3.70
C LEU A 29 -9.98 -24.15 -2.52
N LYS A 30 -8.86 -23.50 -2.25
CA LYS A 30 -8.73 -22.48 -1.19
C LYS A 30 -9.46 -21.16 -1.53
N LEU A 31 -9.71 -20.88 -2.82
CA LEU A 31 -10.40 -19.69 -3.28
C LEU A 31 -11.92 -19.84 -3.31
N ARG A 32 -12.44 -21.07 -3.27
CA ARG A 32 -13.87 -21.33 -3.25
C ARG A 32 -14.44 -21.22 -1.85
N TRP A 33 -15.64 -20.68 -1.77
CA TRP A 33 -16.42 -20.72 -0.54
C TRP A 33 -16.76 -22.18 -0.21
N PRO A 34 -16.58 -22.65 1.05
CA PRO A 34 -16.80 -24.06 1.39
C PRO A 34 -18.24 -24.51 1.27
N LEU A 35 -19.19 -23.60 1.31
CA LEU A 35 -20.63 -23.84 1.27
C LEU A 35 -21.27 -22.92 0.22
N GLY A 36 -21.11 -23.22 -1.08
CA GLY A 36 -21.78 -22.45 -2.13
C GLY A 36 -20.92 -22.12 -3.36
N THR A 37 -21.46 -21.28 -4.25
CA THR A 37 -20.86 -20.88 -5.53
C THR A 37 -20.06 -19.58 -5.48
N GLY A 38 -19.84 -19.00 -4.29
CA GLY A 38 -19.16 -17.71 -4.11
C GLY A 38 -17.63 -17.83 -4.05
N LEU A 39 -16.98 -16.69 -4.26
CA LEU A 39 -15.54 -16.51 -4.05
C LEU A 39 -15.26 -15.98 -2.64
N ARG A 40 -14.20 -16.47 -2.01
CA ARG A 40 -13.73 -15.93 -0.74
C ARG A 40 -13.09 -14.56 -0.97
N ASN A 41 -13.46 -13.59 -0.17
CA ASN A 41 -12.82 -12.29 -0.14
C ASN A 41 -11.52 -12.29 0.68
N THR A 42 -11.42 -13.16 1.67
CA THR A 42 -10.30 -13.23 2.60
C THR A 42 -9.77 -14.66 2.67
N ILE A 43 -8.47 -14.83 2.59
CA ILE A 43 -7.78 -16.12 2.75
C ILE A 43 -6.90 -16.02 3.98
N GLY A 44 -7.03 -16.98 4.92
CA GLY A 44 -6.10 -17.16 6.01
C GLY A 44 -4.77 -17.72 5.51
N LEU A 45 -3.68 -17.18 6.01
CA LEU A 45 -2.31 -17.63 5.71
C LEU A 45 -1.81 -18.66 6.74
N ASP A 46 -2.70 -19.13 7.61
CA ASP A 46 -2.40 -20.14 8.62
C ASP A 46 -1.92 -21.44 7.96
N GLY A 47 -0.79 -21.95 8.43
CA GLY A 47 -0.15 -23.15 7.86
C GLY A 47 0.68 -22.89 6.60
N THR A 48 0.89 -21.63 6.20
CA THR A 48 1.85 -21.26 5.18
C THR A 48 3.11 -20.67 5.82
N ASN A 49 4.28 -20.95 5.24
CA ASN A 49 5.54 -20.35 5.70
C ASN A 49 5.61 -18.83 5.45
N PHE A 50 4.55 -18.22 4.93
CA PHE A 50 4.49 -16.80 4.62
C PHE A 50 4.04 -15.94 5.80
N ARG A 51 3.42 -16.56 6.81
CA ARG A 51 2.96 -15.87 8.01
C ARG A 51 4.16 -15.47 8.89
N HIS A 52 4.18 -14.24 9.35
CA HIS A 52 5.16 -13.69 10.30
C HIS A 52 6.64 -13.72 9.87
N ILE A 53 6.95 -13.92 8.59
CA ILE A 53 8.34 -13.97 8.10
C ILE A 53 9.14 -12.75 8.57
N LEU A 54 8.63 -11.55 8.34
CA LEU A 54 9.32 -10.32 8.74
C LEU A 54 9.22 -10.04 10.24
N ASN A 55 8.17 -10.53 10.89
CA ASN A 55 8.00 -10.33 12.34
C ASN A 55 8.97 -11.21 13.13
N ASP A 56 9.19 -12.46 12.66
CA ASP A 56 10.07 -13.42 13.31
C ASP A 56 11.55 -13.25 12.90
N PHE A 57 11.78 -12.57 11.75
CA PHE A 57 13.12 -12.29 11.28
C PHE A 57 13.82 -11.29 12.21
N LEU A 58 14.87 -11.74 12.90
CA LEU A 58 15.61 -10.97 13.89
C LEU A 58 14.73 -10.43 15.04
N ALA A 59 13.69 -11.17 15.42
CA ALA A 59 12.85 -10.77 16.56
C ALA A 59 13.71 -10.69 17.82
N PHE A 60 13.72 -9.53 18.46
CA PHE A 60 14.42 -9.33 19.72
C PHE A 60 13.41 -9.30 20.86
N GLN A 61 13.58 -10.22 21.82
CA GLN A 61 12.73 -10.29 23.00
C GLN A 61 13.39 -9.54 24.15
N ILE A 62 12.72 -8.54 24.69
CA ILE A 62 13.11 -7.84 25.93
C ILE A 62 12.01 -8.15 26.97
N GLY A 63 12.22 -9.14 27.82
CA GLY A 63 11.20 -9.61 28.74
C GLY A 63 9.97 -10.17 28.01
N ASP A 64 8.78 -9.71 28.37
CA ASP A 64 7.52 -10.11 27.75
C ASP A 64 7.19 -9.37 26.43
N PHE A 65 8.06 -8.44 25.99
CA PHE A 65 7.82 -7.62 24.81
C PHE A 65 8.66 -8.13 23.63
N THR A 66 7.98 -8.58 22.57
CA THR A 66 8.62 -8.95 21.30
C THR A 66 8.65 -7.76 20.36
N ILE A 67 9.85 -7.28 20.03
CA ILE A 67 10.02 -6.20 19.06
C ILE A 67 10.28 -6.83 17.68
N PRO A 68 9.40 -6.61 16.67
CA PRO A 68 9.58 -7.13 15.32
C PRO A 68 10.64 -6.30 14.58
N THR A 69 11.92 -6.52 14.90
CA THR A 69 13.05 -5.76 14.35
C THR A 69 13.16 -5.91 12.83
N GLY A 70 12.84 -7.08 12.28
CA GLY A 70 12.81 -7.29 10.84
C GLY A 70 11.81 -6.39 10.11
N LEU A 71 10.64 -6.19 10.69
CA LEU A 71 9.61 -5.30 10.12
C LEU A 71 10.06 -3.83 10.18
N LEU A 72 10.70 -3.41 11.29
CA LEU A 72 11.26 -2.07 11.43
C LEU A 72 12.41 -1.82 10.44
N LEU A 73 13.30 -2.79 10.25
CA LEU A 73 14.37 -2.72 9.26
C LEU A 73 13.80 -2.62 7.84
N PHE A 74 12.77 -3.40 7.53
CA PHE A 74 12.11 -3.32 6.24
C PHE A 74 11.45 -1.96 5.98
N MET A 75 10.82 -1.37 7.00
CA MET A 75 10.25 -0.03 6.94
C MET A 75 11.35 1.02 6.68
N LEU A 76 12.45 0.97 7.41
CA LEU A 76 13.59 1.89 7.22
C LEU A 76 14.21 1.71 5.83
N PHE A 77 14.36 0.46 5.35
CA PHE A 77 14.85 0.18 4.01
C PHE A 77 13.92 0.76 2.94
N SER A 78 12.61 0.59 3.09
CA SER A 78 11.62 1.17 2.16
C SER A 78 11.68 2.69 2.13
N CYS A 79 11.80 3.33 3.30
CA CYS A 79 12.00 4.79 3.39
C CYS A 79 13.30 5.23 2.71
N PHE A 80 14.37 4.47 2.87
CA PHE A 80 15.66 4.74 2.23
C PHE A 80 15.57 4.63 0.71
N VAL A 81 14.90 3.61 0.19
CA VAL A 81 14.67 3.43 -1.27
C VAL A 81 13.89 4.62 -1.84
N VAL A 82 12.80 5.03 -1.19
CA VAL A 82 12.01 6.18 -1.62
C VAL A 82 12.82 7.48 -1.56
N TRP A 83 13.62 7.64 -0.52
CA TRP A 83 14.49 8.81 -0.38
C TRP A 83 15.56 8.84 -1.49
N MET A 84 16.21 7.71 -1.77
CA MET A 84 17.19 7.59 -2.84
C MET A 84 16.56 7.85 -4.21
N PHE A 85 15.37 7.29 -4.46
CA PHE A 85 14.61 7.54 -5.68
C PHE A 85 14.28 9.03 -5.84
N SER A 86 13.82 9.71 -4.79
CA SER A 86 13.48 11.13 -4.80
C SER A 86 14.68 12.02 -5.16
N ARG A 87 15.89 11.56 -4.82
CA ARG A 87 17.13 12.27 -5.16
C ARG A 87 17.70 11.91 -6.53
N SER A 88 17.16 10.90 -7.19
CA SER A 88 17.56 10.52 -8.55
C SER A 88 17.11 11.56 -9.57
N ARG A 89 17.71 11.54 -10.76
CA ARG A 89 17.32 12.42 -11.89
C ARG A 89 15.83 12.27 -12.21
N THR A 90 15.31 11.06 -12.21
CA THR A 90 13.90 10.78 -12.46
C THR A 90 13.00 11.34 -11.35
N GLY A 91 13.38 11.17 -10.08
CA GLY A 91 12.62 11.70 -8.95
C GLY A 91 12.57 13.22 -8.95
N GLN A 92 13.69 13.91 -9.29
CA GLN A 92 13.71 15.36 -9.42
C GLN A 92 12.88 15.85 -10.61
N ALA A 93 12.92 15.16 -11.75
CA ALA A 93 12.07 15.46 -12.89
C ALA A 93 10.59 15.31 -12.56
N MET A 94 10.20 14.27 -11.78
CA MET A 94 8.84 14.09 -11.30
C MET A 94 8.40 15.24 -10.37
N GLN A 95 9.27 15.70 -9.48
CA GLN A 95 8.98 16.86 -8.62
C GLN A 95 8.80 18.13 -9.43
N ALA A 96 9.62 18.35 -10.44
CA ALA A 96 9.47 19.49 -11.36
C ALA A 96 8.12 19.46 -12.10
N VAL A 97 7.72 18.30 -12.60
CA VAL A 97 6.41 18.08 -13.24
C VAL A 97 5.26 18.32 -12.25
N GLY A 98 5.41 17.86 -11.01
CA GLY A 98 4.39 18.06 -9.96
C GLY A 98 4.23 19.54 -9.57
N ASN A 99 5.31 20.32 -9.57
CA ASN A 99 5.26 21.74 -9.22
C ASN A 99 4.71 22.61 -10.37
N ASN A 100 5.20 22.39 -11.57
CA ASN A 100 4.76 23.16 -12.76
C ASN A 100 4.93 22.32 -14.04
N PRO A 101 3.88 21.63 -14.51
CA PRO A 101 3.96 20.80 -15.70
C PRO A 101 4.37 21.58 -16.96
N ARG A 102 3.86 22.81 -17.13
CA ARG A 102 4.16 23.65 -18.30
C ARG A 102 5.63 24.05 -18.36
N PHE A 103 6.20 24.40 -17.20
CA PHE A 103 7.62 24.70 -17.10
C PHE A 103 8.47 23.46 -17.37
N ALA A 104 8.10 22.31 -16.81
CA ALA A 104 8.81 21.05 -17.05
C ALA A 104 8.83 20.68 -18.55
N GLU A 105 7.73 20.90 -19.24
CA GLU A 105 7.59 20.67 -20.69
C GLU A 105 8.48 21.62 -21.52
N SER A 106 8.54 22.89 -21.13
CA SER A 106 9.40 23.88 -21.84
C SER A 106 10.91 23.62 -21.72
N VAL A 107 11.32 22.88 -20.65
CA VAL A 107 12.70 22.43 -20.41
C VAL A 107 12.99 21.07 -21.06
N GLY A 108 12.00 20.48 -21.75
CA GLY A 108 12.16 19.21 -22.47
C GLY A 108 11.88 17.96 -21.65
N ILE A 109 11.27 18.10 -20.45
CA ILE A 109 10.86 16.95 -19.64
C ILE A 109 9.51 16.42 -20.17
N ASN A 110 9.48 15.13 -20.51
CA ASN A 110 8.23 14.49 -20.94
C ASN A 110 7.32 14.24 -19.72
N VAL A 111 6.26 15.06 -19.61
CA VAL A 111 5.31 15.08 -18.49
C VAL A 111 4.58 13.74 -18.36
N ASP A 112 4.11 13.18 -19.48
CA ASP A 112 3.34 11.94 -19.47
C ASP A 112 4.19 10.75 -19.03
N LYS A 113 5.44 10.68 -19.49
CA LYS A 113 6.38 9.65 -19.06
C LYS A 113 6.62 9.72 -17.55
N MET A 114 6.78 10.91 -16.99
CA MET A 114 6.99 11.09 -15.55
C MET A 114 5.74 10.70 -14.74
N ARG A 115 4.56 11.02 -15.23
CA ARG A 115 3.30 10.58 -14.62
C ARG A 115 3.16 9.05 -14.60
N ILE A 116 3.45 8.39 -15.72
CA ILE A 116 3.41 6.93 -15.82
C ILE A 116 4.39 6.30 -14.83
N ILE A 117 5.64 6.77 -14.79
CA ILE A 117 6.66 6.25 -13.84
C ILE A 117 6.18 6.43 -12.40
N GLY A 118 5.61 7.59 -12.07
CA GLY A 118 5.07 7.87 -10.73
C GLY A 118 3.95 6.91 -10.33
N THR A 119 3.01 6.67 -11.25
CA THR A 119 1.90 5.75 -11.03
C THR A 119 2.40 4.32 -10.84
N VAL A 120 3.31 3.84 -11.69
CA VAL A 120 3.90 2.50 -11.57
C VAL A 120 4.64 2.35 -10.24
N PHE A 121 5.47 3.32 -9.87
CA PHE A 121 6.22 3.28 -8.61
C PHE A 121 5.29 3.27 -7.39
N SER A 122 4.26 4.11 -7.39
CA SER A 122 3.24 4.12 -6.34
C SER A 122 2.49 2.79 -6.23
N THR A 123 2.12 2.18 -7.36
CA THR A 123 1.42 0.90 -7.40
C THR A 123 2.30 -0.24 -6.85
N VAL A 124 3.59 -0.27 -7.22
CA VAL A 124 4.55 -1.26 -6.71
C VAL A 124 4.71 -1.12 -5.19
N LEU A 125 4.91 0.10 -4.69
CA LEU A 125 5.01 0.33 -3.25
C LEU A 125 3.72 -0.06 -2.51
N GLY A 126 2.56 0.23 -3.09
CA GLY A 126 1.27 -0.19 -2.56
C GLY A 126 1.13 -1.71 -2.47
N ALA A 127 1.54 -2.43 -3.52
CA ALA A 127 1.54 -3.89 -3.53
C ALA A 127 2.47 -4.48 -2.45
N VAL A 128 3.67 -3.94 -2.32
CA VAL A 128 4.62 -4.33 -1.26
C VAL A 128 4.01 -4.08 0.13
N GLY A 129 3.38 -2.92 0.34
CA GLY A 129 2.71 -2.59 1.60
C GLY A 129 1.59 -3.58 1.96
N ILE A 130 0.77 -3.99 0.98
CA ILE A 130 -0.28 -5.00 1.17
C ILE A 130 0.31 -6.36 1.53
N LEU A 131 1.40 -6.77 0.89
CA LEU A 131 2.08 -8.03 1.20
C LEU A 131 2.63 -8.04 2.63
N VAL A 132 3.28 -6.96 3.05
CA VAL A 132 3.81 -6.79 4.41
C VAL A 132 2.68 -6.80 5.43
N TYR A 133 1.58 -6.10 5.15
CA TYR A 133 0.39 -6.11 5.99
C TYR A 133 -0.19 -7.53 6.13
N SER A 134 -0.38 -8.22 5.01
CA SER A 134 -0.95 -9.57 4.99
C SER A 134 -0.12 -10.58 5.78
N GLN A 135 1.20 -10.52 5.68
CA GLN A 135 2.07 -11.43 6.42
C GLN A 135 2.08 -11.14 7.93
N SER A 136 1.95 -9.88 8.33
CA SER A 136 1.88 -9.51 9.74
C SER A 136 0.57 -9.94 10.41
N TYR A 137 -0.56 -9.77 9.71
CA TYR A 137 -1.87 -10.12 10.24
C TYR A 137 -2.27 -11.59 10.02
N GLY A 138 -1.55 -12.31 9.16
CA GLY A 138 -1.82 -13.72 8.87
C GLY A 138 -3.05 -13.97 8.00
N PHE A 139 -3.59 -12.95 7.34
CA PHE A 139 -4.67 -13.07 6.37
C PHE A 139 -4.48 -12.11 5.18
N MET A 140 -4.99 -12.50 4.03
CA MET A 140 -4.93 -11.70 2.81
C MET A 140 -6.33 -11.43 2.29
N GLN A 141 -6.66 -10.17 2.09
CA GLN A 141 -7.87 -9.75 1.38
C GLN A 141 -7.57 -9.68 -0.12
N LEU A 142 -8.32 -10.42 -0.92
CA LEU A 142 -8.01 -10.60 -2.34
C LEU A 142 -8.41 -9.40 -3.21
N TYR A 143 -9.55 -8.79 -2.94
CA TYR A 143 -10.15 -7.82 -3.88
C TYR A 143 -10.25 -6.40 -3.30
N THR A 144 -10.55 -6.28 -2.02
CA THR A 144 -10.85 -4.99 -1.39
C THR A 144 -9.64 -4.33 -0.76
N ALA A 145 -8.55 -5.09 -0.49
CA ALA A 145 -7.35 -4.58 0.17
C ALA A 145 -6.74 -3.35 -0.52
N PRO A 146 -6.50 -3.33 -1.84
CA PRO A 146 -5.85 -2.19 -2.48
C PRO A 146 -6.61 -0.89 -2.27
N ARG A 147 -7.94 -0.95 -2.31
CA ARG A 147 -8.80 0.22 -2.12
C ARG A 147 -8.81 0.68 -0.67
N GLN A 148 -9.01 -0.24 0.28
CA GLN A 148 -9.04 0.09 1.71
C GLN A 148 -7.69 0.65 2.16
N MET A 149 -6.59 0.02 1.78
CA MET A 149 -5.24 0.48 2.12
C MET A 149 -4.92 1.82 1.48
N GLY A 150 -5.41 2.09 0.27
CA GLY A 150 -5.25 3.38 -0.38
C GLY A 150 -5.92 4.52 0.39
N PHE A 151 -7.14 4.32 0.89
CA PHE A 151 -7.84 5.31 1.72
C PHE A 151 -7.16 5.51 3.08
N ILE A 152 -6.72 4.43 3.72
CA ILE A 152 -6.00 4.48 5.00
C ILE A 152 -4.69 5.27 4.82
N ALA A 153 -3.91 4.96 3.77
CA ALA A 153 -2.67 5.64 3.48
C ALA A 153 -2.88 7.13 3.19
N ALA A 154 -3.89 7.48 2.39
CA ALA A 154 -4.22 8.87 2.10
C ALA A 154 -4.64 9.63 3.37
N SER A 155 -5.48 9.04 4.22
CA SER A 155 -5.90 9.62 5.49
C SER A 155 -4.71 9.82 6.45
N ALA A 156 -3.85 8.83 6.56
CA ALA A 156 -2.67 8.91 7.41
C ALA A 156 -1.73 10.04 6.98
N ILE A 157 -1.45 10.18 5.68
CA ILE A 157 -0.58 11.23 5.14
C ILE A 157 -1.16 12.63 5.41
N LEU A 158 -2.47 12.80 5.25
CA LEU A 158 -3.15 14.07 5.53
C LEU A 158 -3.09 14.43 7.01
N ILE A 159 -3.29 13.47 7.91
CA ILE A 159 -3.14 13.66 9.37
C ILE A 159 -1.69 14.03 9.72
N GLY A 160 -0.72 13.50 8.99
CA GLY A 160 0.69 13.84 9.13
C GLY A 160 1.07 15.26 8.65
N GLY A 161 0.09 16.04 8.14
CA GLY A 161 0.29 17.42 7.70
C GLY A 161 0.84 17.55 6.27
N ALA A 162 0.76 16.50 5.46
CA ALA A 162 1.06 16.62 4.04
C ALA A 162 -0.03 17.39 3.29
N SER A 163 0.37 18.22 2.35
CA SER A 163 -0.54 18.87 1.42
C SER A 163 -0.22 18.42 -0.01
N THR A 164 -1.12 18.72 -0.95
CA THR A 164 -0.95 18.43 -2.38
C THR A 164 0.33 19.04 -2.97
N SER A 165 0.84 20.11 -2.38
CA SER A 165 2.05 20.80 -2.83
C SER A 165 3.32 20.42 -2.06
N ARG A 166 3.20 19.84 -0.87
CA ARG A 166 4.33 19.51 0.00
C ARG A 166 4.12 18.20 0.73
N CYS A 167 4.85 17.18 0.32
CA CYS A 167 4.88 15.90 1.00
C CYS A 167 6.34 15.51 1.30
N LYS A 168 6.62 15.14 2.55
CA LYS A 168 7.92 14.64 3.00
C LYS A 168 7.74 13.27 3.64
N ILE A 169 8.79 12.46 3.64
CA ILE A 169 8.79 11.14 4.31
C ILE A 169 8.42 11.28 5.80
N SER A 170 8.84 12.37 6.46
CA SER A 170 8.48 12.64 7.85
C SER A 170 6.96 12.77 8.05
N HIS A 171 6.24 13.38 7.11
CA HIS A 171 4.77 13.47 7.19
C HIS A 171 4.12 12.08 7.11
N VAL A 172 4.69 11.17 6.31
CA VAL A 172 4.20 9.78 6.21
C VAL A 172 4.40 9.06 7.55
N LEU A 173 5.60 9.13 8.13
CA LEU A 173 5.91 8.46 9.39
C LEU A 173 5.07 8.98 10.55
N ILE A 174 5.01 10.30 10.72
CA ILE A 174 4.21 10.94 11.78
C ILE A 174 2.72 10.64 11.58
N GLY A 175 2.23 10.78 10.35
CA GLY A 175 0.83 10.54 10.02
C GLY A 175 0.41 9.10 10.25
N THR A 176 1.23 8.14 9.88
CA THR A 176 0.95 6.71 10.11
C THR A 176 0.92 6.40 11.61
N PHE A 177 1.86 6.95 12.38
CA PHE A 177 1.91 6.77 13.83
C PHE A 177 0.67 7.36 14.52
N LEU A 178 0.30 8.59 14.18
CA LEU A 178 -0.88 9.26 14.73
C LEU A 178 -2.18 8.54 14.33
N PHE A 179 -2.31 8.18 13.06
CA PHE A 179 -3.49 7.48 12.56
C PHE A 179 -3.70 6.14 13.26
N GLN A 180 -2.62 5.34 13.36
CA GLN A 180 -2.68 4.05 14.04
C GLN A 180 -2.93 4.22 15.54
N GLY A 181 -2.33 5.23 16.16
CA GLY A 181 -2.56 5.56 17.57
C GLY A 181 -4.03 5.88 17.85
N VAL A 182 -4.65 6.71 17.00
CA VAL A 182 -6.09 7.05 17.11
C VAL A 182 -6.97 5.81 16.96
N LEU A 183 -6.66 4.94 15.98
CA LEU A 183 -7.42 3.70 15.80
C LEU A 183 -7.29 2.77 16.99
N THR A 184 -6.06 2.59 17.51
CA THR A 184 -5.82 1.66 18.62
C THR A 184 -6.43 2.15 19.93
N LEU A 185 -6.38 3.45 20.20
CA LEU A 185 -6.97 4.05 21.40
C LEU A 185 -8.49 4.26 21.29
N GLY A 186 -9.01 4.45 20.09
CA GLY A 186 -10.43 4.67 19.85
C GLY A 186 -11.28 3.40 19.93
N MET A 187 -10.75 2.26 19.54
CA MET A 187 -11.50 1.00 19.55
C MET A 187 -11.95 0.53 20.95
N PRO A 188 -11.16 0.61 22.04
CA PRO A 188 -11.60 0.17 23.36
C PRO A 188 -12.57 1.12 24.06
N VAL A 189 -12.86 2.29 23.50
CA VAL A 189 -13.73 3.32 24.09
C VAL A 189 -15.15 3.31 23.45
N ALA A 190 -15.33 2.61 22.33
CA ALA A 190 -16.61 2.43 21.64
C ALA A 190 -17.24 1.08 21.97
#